data_e3ea9a0f0ba1cea2d130ec711f09d01f
#
_entry.id   e3ea9a0f0ba1cea2d130ec711f09d01f
#
_cell.length_a   1.000
_cell.length_b   1.000
_cell.length_c   1.000
_cell.angle_alpha   90.00
_cell.angle_beta   90.00
_cell.angle_gamma   90.00
#
_symmetry.space_group_name_H-M   'P 1'
#
loop_
_entity.id
_entity.type
_entity.pdbx_description
1 polymer ?
#
loop_
_entity_poly.entity_id
_entity_poly.type
_entity_poly.pdbx_seq_one_letter_code
_entity_poly.pdbx_strand_id
1 'polypeptide(L)'
;LSDSIVCEIHIEKSSTAKKLEKEFNLDWGFEVYNHLEPFYHLRACIEEEISIEPNEIVPIPTGIYPQLLSPNFTIEVSSLSGLIYNYGVVMPEGVTYFPYTFRDEMWIFLENKNTEAVTIQPTQKIAHFTIKQLPRMVIKYVESIEESP
;
A
#
# COMPACT_ATOMS: atom_id res chain seq x y z
N LEU A 1 15.74 18.24 8.18
CA LEU A 1 16.90 18.63 7.41
C LEU A 1 16.49 19.56 6.28
N SER A 2 17.25 20.65 6.07
CA SER A 2 16.91 21.68 5.10
C SER A 2 16.88 21.17 3.65
N ASP A 3 17.59 20.08 3.36
CA ASP A 3 17.70 19.50 2.02
C ASP A 3 16.74 18.32 1.80
N SER A 4 15.89 18.04 2.77
CA SER A 4 14.94 16.95 2.65
C SER A 4 13.87 17.26 1.61
N ILE A 5 13.60 16.30 0.74
CA ILE A 5 12.46 16.36 -0.18
C ILE A 5 11.21 16.01 0.60
N VAL A 6 10.20 16.85 0.49
CA VAL A 6 8.94 16.67 1.21
C VAL A 6 7.81 16.47 0.20
N CYS A 7 6.99 15.46 0.45
CA CYS A 7 5.77 15.22 -0.29
C CYS A 7 4.60 15.29 0.70
N GLU A 8 3.71 16.23 0.51
CA GLU A 8 2.51 16.32 1.32
C GLU A 8 1.44 15.39 0.75
N ILE A 9 0.83 14.61 1.64
CA ILE A 9 -0.25 13.69 1.30
C ILE A 9 -1.42 13.98 2.22
N HIS A 10 -2.60 14.17 1.65
CA HIS A 10 -3.83 14.23 2.41
C HIS A 10 -4.44 12.84 2.49
N ILE A 11 -4.82 12.44 3.69
CA ILE A 11 -5.44 11.14 3.95
C ILE A 11 -6.83 11.35 4.53
N GLU A 12 -7.84 10.80 3.86
CA GLU A 12 -9.18 10.69 4.41
C GLU A 12 -9.38 9.23 4.86
N LYS A 13 -9.86 9.06 6.08
CA LYS A 13 -10.22 7.73 6.60
C LYS A 13 -11.71 7.49 6.40
N SER A 14 -12.07 6.28 5.96
CA SER A 14 -13.47 5.88 5.83
C SER A 14 -14.17 5.85 7.19
N SER A 15 -15.50 5.88 7.18
CA SER A 15 -16.30 5.75 8.41
C SER A 15 -16.01 4.42 9.11
N THR A 16 -15.80 3.35 8.35
CA THR A 16 -15.46 2.03 8.91
C THR A 16 -14.09 2.07 9.58
N ALA A 17 -13.09 2.70 8.97
CA ALA A 17 -11.77 2.85 9.59
C ALA A 17 -11.85 3.59 10.92
N LYS A 18 -12.60 4.69 10.97
CA LYS A 18 -12.81 5.47 12.20
C LYS A 18 -13.51 4.66 13.29
N LYS A 19 -14.49 3.85 12.91
CA LYS A 19 -15.19 2.95 13.82
C LYS A 19 -14.25 1.92 14.41
N LEU A 20 -13.42 1.27 13.57
CA LEU A 20 -12.47 0.26 14.00
C LEU A 20 -11.36 0.85 14.88
N GLU A 21 -10.90 2.07 14.61
CA GLU A 21 -9.96 2.76 15.47
C GLU A 21 -10.47 2.87 16.90
N LYS A 22 -11.74 3.23 17.08
CA LYS A 22 -12.38 3.33 18.40
C LYS A 22 -12.56 1.96 19.04
N GLU A 23 -13.09 1.00 18.28
CA GLU A 23 -13.42 -0.33 18.79
C GLU A 23 -12.16 -1.07 19.27
N PHE A 24 -11.06 -0.96 18.53
CA PHE A 24 -9.81 -1.65 18.85
C PHE A 24 -8.78 -0.76 19.56
N ASN A 25 -9.14 0.49 19.85
CA ASN A 25 -8.27 1.46 20.55
C ASN A 25 -6.89 1.55 19.90
N LEU A 26 -6.85 1.80 18.58
CA LEU A 26 -5.60 1.92 17.83
C LEU A 26 -5.67 3.09 16.86
N ASP A 27 -4.50 3.55 16.39
CA ASP A 27 -4.43 4.48 15.30
C ASP A 27 -4.30 3.73 13.97
N TRP A 28 -4.75 4.34 12.86
CA TRP A 28 -4.80 3.66 11.57
C TRP A 28 -3.47 3.66 10.81
N GLY A 29 -2.39 4.24 11.41
CA GLY A 29 -1.04 3.99 10.95
C GLY A 29 -0.27 5.15 10.33
N PHE A 30 -0.84 6.34 10.29
CA PHE A 30 -0.18 7.49 9.64
C PHE A 30 0.20 8.63 10.59
N GLU A 31 -0.19 8.54 11.86
CA GLU A 31 -0.05 9.64 12.80
C GLU A 31 1.37 9.84 13.35
N VAL A 32 2.14 8.76 13.38
CA VAL A 32 3.51 8.82 13.89
C VAL A 32 4.49 8.53 12.78
N TYR A 33 5.20 9.56 12.33
CA TYR A 33 6.28 9.40 11.37
C TYR A 33 7.58 9.06 12.10
N ASN A 34 8.20 7.97 11.69
CA ASN A 34 9.54 7.59 12.15
C ASN A 34 10.46 7.46 10.93
N HIS A 35 11.38 8.41 10.77
CA HIS A 35 12.29 8.43 9.62
C HIS A 35 13.29 7.25 9.60
N LEU A 36 13.38 6.50 10.67
CA LEU A 36 14.17 5.25 10.72
C LEU A 36 13.40 4.08 10.11
N GLU A 37 12.08 4.20 9.98
CA GLU A 37 11.21 3.22 9.35
C GLU A 37 10.52 3.89 8.17
N PRO A 38 11.00 3.66 6.94
CA PRO A 38 10.53 4.43 5.77
C PRO A 38 9.12 4.03 5.30
N PHE A 39 8.45 3.13 6.02
CA PHE A 39 7.15 2.60 5.62
C PHE A 39 6.11 2.86 6.68
N TYR A 40 4.90 3.21 6.21
CA TYR A 40 3.69 3.05 7.00
C TYR A 40 3.06 1.70 6.67
N HIS A 41 2.10 1.26 7.49
CA HIS A 41 1.38 0.02 7.25
C HIS A 41 -0.06 0.32 6.87
N LEU A 42 -0.57 -0.40 5.89
CA LEU A 42 -2.00 -0.41 5.60
C LEU A 42 -2.64 -1.58 6.35
N ARG A 43 -3.82 -1.34 6.89
CA ARG A 43 -4.57 -2.31 7.69
C ARG A 43 -5.80 -2.80 6.94
N ALA A 44 -6.23 -4.01 7.25
CA ALA A 44 -7.48 -4.56 6.75
C ALA A 44 -8.67 -3.81 7.41
N CYS A 45 -9.39 -3.04 6.61
CA CYS A 45 -10.55 -2.29 7.07
C CYS A 45 -11.81 -3.13 6.88
N ILE A 46 -11.91 -4.20 7.66
CA ILE A 46 -12.99 -5.16 7.61
C ILE A 46 -13.57 -5.34 9.00
N GLU A 47 -14.88 -5.54 9.10
CA GLU A 47 -15.55 -5.73 10.38
C GLU A 47 -15.57 -7.18 10.82
N GLU A 48 -15.46 -8.11 9.87
CA GLU A 48 -15.41 -9.56 10.11
C GLU A 48 -14.20 -10.15 9.42
N GLU A 49 -13.64 -11.22 9.97
CA GLU A 49 -12.52 -11.92 9.37
C GLU A 49 -12.85 -12.43 7.97
N ILE A 50 -11.84 -12.46 7.11
CA ILE A 50 -11.93 -12.98 5.75
C ILE A 50 -11.01 -14.18 5.62
N SER A 51 -11.55 -15.31 5.15
CA SER A 51 -10.77 -16.49 4.83
C SER A 51 -10.35 -16.46 3.36
N ILE A 52 -9.08 -16.70 3.12
CA ILE A 52 -8.51 -16.79 1.77
C ILE A 52 -8.12 -18.23 1.52
N GLU A 53 -8.80 -18.88 0.59
CA GLU A 53 -8.51 -20.26 0.22
C GLU A 53 -7.21 -20.36 -0.57
N PRO A 54 -6.55 -21.54 -0.62
CA PRO A 54 -5.33 -21.70 -1.42
C PRO A 54 -5.54 -21.24 -2.87
N ASN A 55 -4.59 -20.46 -3.37
CA ASN A 55 -4.56 -19.87 -4.72
C ASN A 55 -5.67 -18.83 -4.99
N GLU A 56 -6.46 -18.48 -3.99
CA GLU A 56 -7.49 -17.45 -4.11
C GLU A 56 -6.86 -16.07 -3.98
N ILE A 57 -7.38 -15.10 -4.76
CA ILE A 57 -7.01 -13.69 -4.69
C ILE A 57 -8.24 -12.92 -4.20
N VAL A 58 -8.11 -12.18 -3.10
CA VAL A 58 -9.20 -11.39 -2.52
C VAL A 58 -8.82 -9.94 -2.39
N PRO A 59 -9.72 -9.01 -2.76
CA PRO A 59 -9.51 -7.59 -2.50
C PRO A 59 -9.85 -7.27 -1.04
N ILE A 60 -8.95 -6.54 -0.37
CA ILE A 60 -9.13 -6.11 1.01
C ILE A 60 -9.17 -4.57 1.05
N PRO A 61 -10.24 -3.96 1.57
CA PRO A 61 -10.28 -2.51 1.72
C PRO A 61 -9.36 -2.05 2.85
N THR A 62 -8.76 -0.87 2.68
CA THR A 62 -7.87 -0.29 3.69
C THR A 62 -8.51 0.85 4.47
N GLY A 63 -9.64 1.37 4.03
CA GLY A 63 -10.27 2.54 4.62
C GLY A 63 -9.50 3.84 4.37
N ILE A 64 -8.52 3.85 3.47
CA ILE A 64 -7.65 4.98 3.21
C ILE A 64 -7.93 5.54 1.82
N TYR A 65 -8.24 6.84 1.77
CA TYR A 65 -8.41 7.63 0.56
C TYR A 65 -7.25 8.62 0.49
N PRO A 66 -6.21 8.36 -0.30
CA PRO A 66 -5.05 9.24 -0.34
C PRO A 66 -5.19 10.32 -1.41
N GLN A 67 -4.56 11.46 -1.18
CA GLN A 67 -4.39 12.50 -2.18
C GLN A 67 -2.96 13.00 -2.13
N LEU A 68 -2.18 12.70 -3.16
CA LEU A 68 -0.87 13.31 -3.36
C LEU A 68 -1.07 14.75 -3.83
N LEU A 69 -0.29 15.67 -3.27
CA LEU A 69 -0.36 17.08 -3.66
C LEU A 69 0.68 17.46 -4.73
N SER A 70 1.52 16.52 -5.13
CA SER A 70 2.53 16.75 -6.17
C SER A 70 2.54 15.63 -7.21
N PRO A 71 2.50 15.95 -8.51
CA PRO A 71 2.58 14.95 -9.58
C PRO A 71 3.98 14.33 -9.73
N ASN A 72 4.98 14.83 -8.98
CA ASN A 72 6.34 14.32 -9.01
C ASN A 72 6.54 13.08 -8.13
N PHE A 73 5.47 12.59 -7.51
CA PHE A 73 5.52 11.45 -6.61
C PHE A 73 4.42 10.45 -6.96
N THR A 74 4.65 9.21 -6.57
CA THR A 74 3.64 8.16 -6.58
C THR A 74 3.65 7.43 -5.24
N ILE A 75 2.50 6.86 -4.88
CA ILE A 75 2.42 5.96 -3.73
C ILE A 75 2.85 4.58 -4.19
N GLU A 76 3.73 3.95 -3.42
CA GLU A 76 4.15 2.58 -3.64
C GLU A 76 3.66 1.71 -2.49
N VAL A 77 2.94 0.66 -2.83
CA VAL A 77 2.45 -0.32 -1.86
C VAL A 77 3.09 -1.66 -2.19
N SER A 78 3.65 -2.31 -1.18
CA SER A 78 4.34 -3.58 -1.34
C SER A 78 3.87 -4.60 -0.31
N SER A 79 4.15 -5.86 -0.59
CA SER A 79 3.79 -6.98 0.29
C SER A 79 4.44 -6.84 1.66
N LEU A 80 3.70 -7.22 2.68
CA LEU A 80 4.21 -7.26 4.05
C LEU A 80 4.96 -8.57 4.26
N SER A 81 6.25 -8.47 4.59
CA SER A 81 7.12 -9.65 4.75
C SER A 81 6.60 -10.64 5.79
N GLY A 82 5.98 -10.16 6.87
CA GLY A 82 5.41 -11.03 7.89
C GLY A 82 4.28 -11.92 7.37
N LEU A 83 3.45 -11.40 6.45
CA LEU A 83 2.40 -12.20 5.81
C LEU A 83 3.01 -13.26 4.88
N ILE A 84 4.07 -12.91 4.16
CA ILE A 84 4.76 -13.83 3.25
C ILE A 84 5.37 -14.98 4.03
N TYR A 85 6.20 -14.66 5.02
CA TYR A 85 6.97 -15.69 5.73
C TYR A 85 6.15 -16.52 6.71
N ASN A 86 5.13 -15.93 7.34
CA ASN A 86 4.33 -16.63 8.34
C ASN A 86 3.14 -17.37 7.75
N TYR A 87 2.56 -16.85 6.65
CA TYR A 87 1.29 -17.36 6.14
C TYR A 87 1.29 -17.65 4.64
N GLY A 88 2.36 -17.29 3.91
CA GLY A 88 2.39 -17.48 2.47
C GLY A 88 1.41 -16.57 1.72
N VAL A 89 1.07 -15.40 2.28
CA VAL A 89 0.14 -14.45 1.66
C VAL A 89 0.93 -13.30 1.06
N VAL A 90 0.69 -13.02 -0.21
CA VAL A 90 1.41 -12.02 -0.99
C VAL A 90 0.44 -11.10 -1.73
N MET A 91 0.90 -9.93 -2.13
CA MET A 91 0.24 -9.17 -3.19
C MET A 91 0.63 -9.80 -4.52
N PRO A 92 -0.33 -10.16 -5.41
CA PRO A 92 0.01 -10.87 -6.65
C PRO A 92 0.98 -10.12 -7.55
N GLU A 93 0.91 -8.77 -7.57
CA GLU A 93 1.81 -7.93 -8.35
C GLU A 93 3.14 -7.66 -7.64
N GLY A 94 3.27 -8.02 -6.36
CA GLY A 94 4.42 -7.70 -5.52
C GLY A 94 4.47 -6.24 -5.09
N VAL A 95 4.30 -5.32 -6.02
CA VAL A 95 4.26 -3.87 -5.80
C VAL A 95 3.12 -3.29 -6.62
N THR A 96 2.35 -2.38 -6.03
CA THR A 96 1.28 -1.64 -6.69
C THR A 96 1.53 -0.15 -6.51
N TYR A 97 1.30 0.64 -7.56
CA TYR A 97 1.46 2.09 -7.53
C TYR A 97 0.09 2.77 -7.59
N PHE A 98 -0.08 3.81 -6.76
CA PHE A 98 -1.25 4.68 -6.80
C PHE A 98 -0.78 6.07 -7.20
N PRO A 99 -1.15 6.55 -8.39
CA PRO A 99 -0.61 7.79 -8.95
C PRO A 99 -1.23 9.04 -8.33
N TYR A 100 -0.67 10.19 -8.65
CA TYR A 100 -1.17 11.51 -8.27
C TYR A 100 -2.67 11.70 -8.58
N THR A 101 -3.16 11.09 -9.65
CA THR A 101 -4.56 11.23 -10.09
C THR A 101 -5.53 10.31 -9.34
N PHE A 102 -5.04 9.39 -8.51
CA PHE A 102 -5.89 8.46 -7.79
C PHE A 102 -6.69 9.18 -6.71
N ARG A 103 -8.01 8.96 -6.67
CA ARG A 103 -8.94 9.66 -5.76
C ARG A 103 -9.96 8.73 -5.11
N ASP A 104 -9.63 7.45 -5.00
CA ASP A 104 -10.54 6.45 -4.47
C ASP A 104 -9.97 5.77 -3.23
N GLU A 105 -10.71 4.84 -2.66
CA GLU A 105 -10.20 4.01 -1.58
C GLU A 105 -9.13 3.05 -2.12
N MET A 106 -8.04 2.91 -1.35
CA MET A 106 -7.02 1.92 -1.67
C MET A 106 -7.51 0.54 -1.28
N TRP A 107 -7.56 -0.37 -2.25
CA TRP A 107 -7.84 -1.78 -2.03
C TRP A 107 -6.59 -2.57 -2.33
N ILE A 108 -6.28 -3.53 -1.47
CA ILE A 108 -5.10 -4.38 -1.60
C ILE A 108 -5.55 -5.79 -1.95
N PHE A 109 -5.05 -6.32 -3.06
CA PHE A 109 -5.30 -7.71 -3.44
C PHE A 109 -4.30 -8.60 -2.72
N LEU A 110 -4.81 -9.59 -1.99
CA LEU A 110 -3.98 -10.59 -1.31
C LEU A 110 -4.22 -11.96 -1.93
N GLU A 111 -3.14 -12.67 -2.20
CA GLU A 111 -3.16 -14.02 -2.75
C GLU A 111 -2.59 -15.00 -1.74
N ASN A 112 -3.30 -16.09 -1.50
CA ASN A 112 -2.82 -17.15 -0.62
C ASN A 112 -2.02 -18.17 -1.43
N LYS A 113 -0.71 -18.21 -1.21
CA LYS A 113 0.21 -19.19 -1.81
C LYS A 113 0.41 -20.42 -0.94
N ASN A 114 -0.25 -20.49 0.21
CA ASN A 114 -0.16 -21.62 1.12
C ASN A 114 -1.05 -22.77 0.63
N THR A 115 -0.85 -23.94 1.20
CA THR A 115 -1.67 -25.13 0.92
C THR A 115 -2.94 -25.18 1.78
N GLU A 116 -3.02 -24.32 2.80
CA GLU A 116 -4.18 -24.22 3.70
C GLU A 116 -4.78 -22.83 3.63
N ALA A 117 -6.06 -22.71 3.98
CA ALA A 117 -6.72 -21.42 4.08
C ALA A 117 -6.04 -20.54 5.12
N VAL A 118 -6.00 -19.24 4.84
CA VAL A 118 -5.44 -18.22 5.75
C VAL A 118 -6.54 -17.21 6.05
N THR A 119 -6.64 -16.81 7.32
CA THR A 119 -7.63 -15.85 7.77
C THR A 119 -6.98 -14.48 7.98
N ILE A 120 -7.60 -13.43 7.42
CA ILE A 120 -7.23 -12.04 7.66
C ILE A 120 -8.20 -11.47 8.68
N GLN A 121 -7.65 -10.92 9.77
CA GLN A 121 -8.44 -10.36 10.86
C GLN A 121 -8.70 -8.86 10.64
N PRO A 122 -9.79 -8.31 11.22
CA PRO A 122 -10.00 -6.86 11.25
C PRO A 122 -8.77 -6.15 11.83
N THR A 123 -8.41 -5.03 11.24
CA THR A 123 -7.28 -4.17 11.63
C THR A 123 -5.88 -4.75 11.40
N GLN A 124 -5.78 -5.98 10.91
CA GLN A 124 -4.49 -6.61 10.65
C GLN A 124 -3.69 -5.80 9.63
N LYS A 125 -2.40 -5.62 9.90
CA LYS A 125 -1.48 -5.00 8.94
C LYS A 125 -1.32 -5.93 7.74
N ILE A 126 -1.49 -5.40 6.52
CA ILE A 126 -1.52 -6.22 5.30
C ILE A 126 -0.55 -5.78 4.22
N ALA A 127 -0.03 -4.57 4.29
CA ALA A 127 0.89 -4.06 3.27
C ALA A 127 1.74 -2.91 3.80
N HIS A 128 2.85 -2.65 3.13
CA HIS A 128 3.69 -1.48 3.33
C HIS A 128 3.26 -0.36 2.41
N PHE A 129 3.27 0.87 2.92
CA PHE A 129 2.97 2.09 2.20
C PHE A 129 4.18 3.02 2.26
N THR A 130 4.67 3.46 1.12
CA THR A 130 5.70 4.49 1.03
C THR A 130 5.46 5.35 -0.21
N ILE A 131 6.30 6.35 -0.43
CA ILE A 131 6.24 7.17 -1.65
C ILE A 131 7.55 7.08 -2.41
N LYS A 132 7.45 7.26 -3.73
CA LYS A 132 8.60 7.34 -4.63
C LYS A 132 8.55 8.64 -5.39
N GLN A 133 9.70 9.29 -5.51
CA GLN A 133 9.84 10.44 -6.37
C GLN A 133 9.96 9.98 -7.83
N LEU A 134 9.24 10.67 -8.72
CA LEU A 134 9.22 10.36 -10.14
C LEU A 134 10.01 11.43 -10.90
N PRO A 135 11.13 11.07 -11.56
CA PRO A 135 11.80 12.01 -12.44
C PRO A 135 10.98 12.26 -13.70
N ARG A 136 11.16 13.41 -14.28
CA ARG A 136 10.54 13.70 -15.57
C ARG A 136 11.26 12.88 -16.66
N MET A 137 10.46 12.22 -17.50
CA MET A 137 10.97 11.51 -18.67
C MET A 137 10.84 12.41 -19.89
N VAL A 138 11.89 12.44 -20.69
CA VAL A 138 11.83 13.02 -22.04
C VAL A 138 12.06 11.89 -23.03
N ILE A 139 11.04 11.55 -23.78
CA ILE A 139 11.08 10.46 -24.75
C ILE A 139 11.34 11.04 -26.14
N LYS A 140 12.36 10.52 -26.82
CA LYS A 140 12.68 10.89 -28.18
C LYS A 140 12.66 9.64 -29.05
N TYR A 141 11.93 9.72 -30.16
CA TYR A 141 11.94 8.67 -31.16
C TYR A 141 13.15 8.86 -32.06
N VAL A 142 13.93 7.81 -32.22
CA VAL A 142 15.11 7.80 -33.05
C VAL A 142 15.00 6.70 -34.10
N GLU A 143 15.76 6.80 -35.20
CA GLU A 143 15.71 5.80 -36.25
C GLU A 143 16.35 4.49 -35.85
N SER A 144 17.37 4.54 -35.03
CA SER A 144 18.06 3.33 -34.52
C SER A 144 18.69 3.61 -33.15
N ILE A 145 18.83 2.56 -32.35
CA ILE A 145 19.51 2.62 -31.07
C ILE A 145 21.01 2.38 -31.33
N GLU A 146 21.85 3.17 -30.68
CA GLU A 146 23.30 2.98 -30.76
C GLU A 146 23.69 1.63 -30.14
N GLU A 147 24.75 1.03 -30.71
CA GLU A 147 25.28 -0.21 -30.13
C GLU A 147 25.87 0.05 -28.74
N SER A 148 25.84 -1.02 -27.91
CA SER A 148 26.47 -0.95 -26.57
C SER A 148 27.98 -0.65 -26.68
N PRO A 149 28.50 0.21 -25.75
CA PRO A 149 29.94 0.49 -25.71
C PRO A 149 30.77 -0.77 -25.40
#